data_46d8a500ec275ae42f7bffd4767a9d23
#
_entry.id   46d8a500ec275ae42f7bffd4767a9d23
#
_cell.length_a   1.000
_cell.length_b   1.000
_cell.length_c   1.000
_cell.angle_alpha   90.00
_cell.angle_beta   90.00
_cell.angle_gamma   90.00
#
_symmetry.space_group_name_H-M   'P 1'
#
loop_
_entity.id
_entity.type
_entity.pdbx_description
1 polymer ?
#
loop_
_entity_poly.entity_id
_entity_poly.type
_entity_poly.pdbx_seq_one_letter_code
_entity_poly.pdbx_strand_id
1 'polypeptide(L)'
;MGDLVEVPFGTKNEIGVIWKNKYTEPKDIKIKDIKRNTGYSINSKLIDFIEWFSLYNMVPIGLVLKMVIGGTDRFKTNKDDLIKIKKTQIKEFKLNLEQTNALKFLGKIKNKFDVSVLQGTTGSGKTLVYFERIKEIIKKNNQALILLPEIFLTNDFKSRFEDFFGFEPAIWHSKITPKKKRIIWKGLMKNKIKILIGARSALLLPFKNLGIIIVDEEHDTSYKQDEGVIYNARDMAISRANLKKSN
;
A
#
# COMPACT_ATOMS: atom_id res chain seq x y z
N MET A 1 14.62 -13.98 4.27
CA MET A 1 14.41 -13.24 3.02
C MET A 1 13.39 -12.13 3.26
N GLY A 2 13.63 -10.94 2.71
CA GLY A 2 12.78 -9.78 2.95
C GLY A 2 13.11 -8.99 4.22
N ASP A 3 14.00 -9.46 5.07
CA ASP A 3 14.39 -8.75 6.29
C ASP A 3 15.12 -7.46 5.94
N LEU A 4 14.73 -6.39 6.63
CA LEU A 4 15.33 -5.08 6.48
C LEU A 4 16.48 -4.94 7.46
N VAL A 5 17.67 -4.70 6.94
CA VAL A 5 18.92 -4.64 7.69
C VAL A 5 19.63 -3.31 7.47
N GLU A 6 20.32 -2.83 8.49
CA GLU A 6 21.22 -1.70 8.40
C GLU A 6 22.61 -2.18 8.02
N VAL A 7 23.14 -1.66 6.91
CA VAL A 7 24.45 -2.06 6.38
C VAL A 7 25.35 -0.84 6.21
N PRO A 8 26.66 -0.97 6.42
CA PRO A 8 27.62 0.10 6.13
C PRO A 8 27.78 0.25 4.61
N PHE A 9 27.54 1.45 4.09
CA PHE A 9 27.71 1.79 2.68
C PHE A 9 28.53 3.07 2.54
N GLY A 10 29.76 2.96 2.07
CA GLY A 10 30.72 4.07 2.10
C GLY A 10 30.96 4.57 3.53
N THR A 11 30.71 5.86 3.76
CA THR A 11 30.83 6.54 5.07
C THR A 11 29.51 6.56 5.86
N LYS A 12 28.41 6.07 5.28
CA LYS A 12 27.06 6.10 5.88
C LYS A 12 26.53 4.69 6.13
N ASN A 13 25.46 4.61 6.90
CA ASN A 13 24.68 3.40 6.99
C ASN A 13 23.42 3.54 6.13
N GLU A 14 23.10 2.50 5.38
CA GLU A 14 21.91 2.43 4.54
C GLU A 14 21.04 1.26 4.95
N ILE A 15 19.77 1.30 4.56
CA ILE A 15 18.87 0.18 4.77
C ILE A 15 18.88 -0.71 3.53
N GLY A 16 19.29 -1.93 3.73
CA GLY A 16 19.23 -3.00 2.73
C GLY A 16 18.12 -3.99 3.02
N VAL A 17 17.86 -4.86 2.06
CA VAL A 17 16.93 -5.98 2.16
C VAL A 17 17.69 -7.27 1.91
N ILE A 18 17.49 -8.28 2.74
CA ILE A 18 18.02 -9.62 2.48
C ILE A 18 17.23 -10.20 1.31
N TRP A 19 17.89 -10.34 0.15
CA TRP A 19 17.29 -10.77 -1.11
C TRP A 19 17.68 -12.19 -1.47
N LYS A 20 16.83 -12.87 -2.25
CA LYS A 20 17.06 -14.23 -2.70
C LYS A 20 17.93 -14.21 -3.97
N ASN A 21 19.23 -14.27 -3.83
CA ASN A 21 20.11 -14.41 -5.00
C ASN A 21 21.13 -15.53 -4.80
N LYS A 22 21.48 -16.20 -5.89
CA LYS A 22 22.70 -17.00 -5.96
C LYS A 22 23.86 -16.00 -5.82
N TYR A 23 24.56 -16.09 -4.71
CA TYR A 23 25.71 -15.25 -4.45
C TYR A 23 26.95 -15.88 -5.07
N THR A 24 27.63 -15.13 -5.91
CA THR A 24 29.00 -15.45 -6.32
C THR A 24 29.90 -14.48 -5.58
N GLU A 25 30.81 -14.97 -4.76
CA GLU A 25 31.75 -14.10 -4.02
C GLU A 25 32.55 -13.26 -5.02
N PRO A 26 32.45 -11.93 -4.96
CA PRO A 26 33.32 -11.07 -5.76
C PRO A 26 34.74 -11.20 -5.24
N LYS A 27 35.69 -11.53 -6.13
CA LYS A 27 37.08 -11.82 -5.75
C LYS A 27 37.83 -10.62 -5.15
N ASP A 28 37.37 -9.38 -5.41
CA ASP A 28 38.11 -8.14 -5.07
C ASP A 28 37.34 -7.16 -4.17
N ILE A 29 36.24 -7.56 -3.56
CA ILE A 29 35.45 -6.67 -2.72
C ILE A 29 35.46 -7.16 -1.27
N LYS A 30 35.94 -6.32 -0.35
CA LYS A 30 35.85 -6.58 1.09
C LYS A 30 34.39 -6.55 1.55
N ILE A 31 33.85 -7.70 1.87
CA ILE A 31 32.50 -7.84 2.43
C ILE A 31 32.48 -7.23 3.84
N LYS A 32 31.42 -6.46 4.13
CA LYS A 32 31.18 -5.88 5.45
C LYS A 32 29.98 -6.54 6.11
N ASP A 33 30.06 -6.74 7.41
CA ASP A 33 28.98 -7.33 8.18
C ASP A 33 27.74 -6.45 8.27
N ILE A 34 26.58 -7.10 8.41
CA ILE A 34 25.32 -6.44 8.73
C ILE A 34 25.46 -5.79 10.12
N LYS A 35 25.23 -4.49 10.20
CA LYS A 35 25.34 -3.76 11.46
C LYS A 35 24.19 -4.08 12.42
N ARG A 36 22.98 -4.17 11.90
CA ARG A 36 21.78 -4.38 12.70
C ARG A 36 20.61 -4.90 11.87
N ASN A 37 19.84 -5.83 12.43
CA ASN A 37 18.51 -6.15 11.93
C ASN A 37 17.50 -5.10 12.46
N THR A 38 16.66 -4.54 11.58
CA THR A 38 15.70 -3.52 11.95
C THR A 38 14.45 -4.06 12.66
N GLY A 39 14.24 -5.39 12.62
CA GLY A 39 13.04 -6.07 13.11
C GLY A 39 11.81 -5.90 12.19
N TYR A 40 12.00 -5.41 10.97
CA TYR A 40 10.98 -5.33 9.93
C TYR A 40 11.33 -6.25 8.77
N SER A 41 10.29 -6.83 8.14
CA SER A 41 10.46 -7.69 6.97
C SER A 41 9.36 -7.42 5.96
N ILE A 42 9.71 -7.26 4.70
CA ILE A 42 8.73 -7.23 3.60
C ILE A 42 8.31 -8.66 3.25
N ASN A 43 7.03 -8.85 2.96
CA ASN A 43 6.50 -10.18 2.65
C ASN A 43 6.88 -10.62 1.22
N SER A 44 6.80 -11.94 0.96
CA SER A 44 7.14 -12.53 -0.33
C SER A 44 6.35 -11.91 -1.50
N LYS A 45 5.06 -11.63 -1.30
CA LYS A 45 4.20 -11.02 -2.33
C LYS A 45 4.67 -9.63 -2.75
N LEU A 46 5.19 -8.84 -1.82
CA LEU A 46 5.76 -7.55 -2.15
C LEU A 46 7.11 -7.70 -2.84
N ILE A 47 7.89 -8.71 -2.47
CA ILE A 47 9.14 -9.05 -3.16
C ILE A 47 8.86 -9.42 -4.62
N ASP A 48 7.92 -10.34 -4.87
CA ASP A 48 7.51 -10.76 -6.20
C ASP A 48 7.00 -9.56 -7.04
N PHE A 49 6.24 -8.66 -6.39
CA PHE A 49 5.78 -7.44 -7.04
C PHE A 49 6.93 -6.48 -7.38
N ILE A 50 7.91 -6.32 -6.51
CA ILE A 50 9.09 -5.48 -6.76
C ILE A 50 9.90 -6.02 -7.92
N GLU A 51 10.14 -7.34 -7.98
CA GLU A 51 10.84 -8.01 -9.08
C GLU A 51 10.09 -7.81 -10.39
N TRP A 52 8.79 -8.12 -10.39
CA TRP A 52 7.94 -7.93 -11.57
C TRP A 52 7.91 -6.47 -12.03
N PHE A 53 7.73 -5.52 -11.09
CA PHE A 53 7.69 -4.08 -11.40
C PHE A 53 9.01 -3.58 -12.00
N SER A 54 10.15 -4.04 -11.46
CA SER A 54 11.48 -3.73 -11.97
C SER A 54 11.65 -4.20 -13.41
N LEU A 55 11.28 -5.45 -13.71
CA LEU A 55 11.36 -6.03 -15.04
C LEU A 55 10.40 -5.36 -16.03
N TYR A 56 9.16 -5.18 -15.64
CA TYR A 56 8.12 -4.60 -16.51
C TYR A 56 8.44 -3.15 -16.91
N ASN A 57 8.91 -2.34 -15.97
CA ASN A 57 9.25 -0.93 -16.23
C ASN A 57 10.72 -0.76 -16.66
N MET A 58 11.50 -1.84 -16.82
CA MET A 58 12.92 -1.81 -17.20
C MET A 58 13.76 -0.88 -16.31
N VAL A 59 13.53 -0.91 -14.99
CA VAL A 59 14.24 -0.07 -14.01
C VAL A 59 15.02 -0.93 -13.03
N PRO A 60 16.18 -0.46 -12.53
CA PRO A 60 16.95 -1.19 -11.53
C PRO A 60 16.14 -1.48 -10.27
N ILE A 61 16.16 -2.71 -9.79
CA ILE A 61 15.42 -3.17 -8.61
C ILE A 61 15.70 -2.33 -7.35
N GLY A 62 16.92 -1.83 -7.21
CA GLY A 62 17.31 -0.94 -6.11
C GLY A 62 16.53 0.37 -6.08
N LEU A 63 16.13 0.92 -7.25
CA LEU A 63 15.27 2.11 -7.32
C LEU A 63 13.86 1.79 -6.83
N VAL A 64 13.31 0.65 -7.23
CA VAL A 64 11.98 0.21 -6.77
C VAL A 64 11.99 -0.04 -5.25
N LEU A 65 13.02 -0.70 -4.75
CA LEU A 65 13.23 -0.90 -3.31
C LEU A 65 13.30 0.43 -2.55
N LYS A 66 14.00 1.43 -3.08
CA LYS A 66 14.07 2.76 -2.49
C LYS A 66 12.68 3.41 -2.39
N MET A 67 11.81 3.22 -3.39
CA MET A 67 10.43 3.71 -3.35
C MET A 67 9.60 3.02 -2.26
N VAL A 68 9.79 1.72 -2.05
CA VAL A 68 9.09 0.92 -1.03
C VAL A 68 9.57 1.23 0.38
N ILE A 69 10.88 1.20 0.58
CA ILE A 69 11.52 1.35 1.89
C ILE A 69 11.53 2.83 2.31
N GLY A 70 11.80 3.75 1.37
CA GLY A 70 12.05 5.16 1.64
C GLY A 70 13.40 5.37 2.33
N GLY A 71 13.54 6.50 3.02
CA GLY A 71 14.80 6.83 3.71
C GLY A 71 14.96 6.16 5.08
N THR A 72 16.18 6.21 5.61
CA THR A 72 16.58 5.68 6.94
C THR A 72 15.74 6.23 8.09
N ASP A 73 15.16 7.42 7.94
CA ASP A 73 14.25 8.04 8.92
C ASP A 73 13.04 7.18 9.30
N ARG A 74 12.61 6.27 8.41
CA ARG A 74 11.49 5.35 8.69
C ARG A 74 11.81 4.35 9.80
N PHE A 75 13.09 4.10 10.05
CA PHE A 75 13.58 3.09 11.01
C PHE A 75 13.97 3.71 12.36
N LYS A 76 13.94 5.03 12.49
CA LYS A 76 14.17 5.68 13.78
C LYS A 76 13.10 5.27 14.78
N THR A 77 13.52 4.89 15.99
CA THR A 77 12.63 4.52 17.09
C THR A 77 12.33 5.78 17.90
N ASN A 78 11.10 6.26 17.82
CA ASN A 78 10.63 7.34 18.69
C ASN A 78 9.49 6.80 19.56
N LYS A 79 9.52 7.13 20.86
CA LYS A 79 8.48 6.73 21.82
C LYS A 79 7.08 7.23 21.42
N ASP A 80 7.01 8.33 20.65
CA ASP A 80 5.78 8.96 20.16
C ASP A 80 5.16 8.32 18.91
N ASP A 81 5.76 7.28 18.34
CA ASP A 81 5.23 6.58 17.15
C ASP A 81 4.04 5.65 17.48
N LEU A 82 3.23 6.03 18.48
CA LEU A 82 2.07 5.26 18.87
C LEU A 82 0.90 5.51 17.91
N ILE A 83 0.47 4.47 17.23
CA ILE A 83 -0.78 4.49 16.49
C ILE A 83 -1.90 4.30 17.51
N LYS A 84 -2.63 5.38 17.81
CA LYS A 84 -3.85 5.31 18.62
C LYS A 84 -4.92 4.62 17.77
N ILE A 85 -5.20 3.36 18.07
CA ILE A 85 -6.34 2.65 17.47
C ILE A 85 -7.57 3.10 18.24
N LYS A 86 -8.37 3.98 17.65
CA LYS A 86 -9.71 4.28 18.20
C LYS A 86 -10.59 3.04 18.00
N LYS A 87 -11.35 2.66 19.01
CA LYS A 87 -12.43 1.67 18.85
C LYS A 87 -13.44 2.24 17.86
N THR A 88 -13.63 1.56 16.77
CA THR A 88 -14.49 2.00 15.66
C THR A 88 -15.89 1.45 15.83
N GLN A 89 -16.88 2.32 15.81
CA GLN A 89 -18.26 1.94 15.50
C GLN A 89 -18.49 2.26 14.03
N ILE A 90 -18.45 1.22 13.21
CA ILE A 90 -18.79 1.34 11.79
C ILE A 90 -20.29 1.51 11.70
N LYS A 91 -20.75 2.61 11.12
CA LYS A 91 -22.17 2.87 10.91
C LYS A 91 -22.74 1.92 9.86
N GLU A 92 -24.01 1.58 10.00
CA GLU A 92 -24.76 0.86 8.97
C GLU A 92 -25.50 1.87 8.10
N PHE A 93 -25.32 1.74 6.79
CA PHE A 93 -25.98 2.57 5.81
C PHE A 93 -26.96 1.75 4.99
N LYS A 94 -28.13 2.32 4.71
CA LYS A 94 -29.12 1.66 3.88
C LYS A 94 -28.71 1.80 2.41
N LEU A 95 -28.40 0.68 1.77
CA LEU A 95 -28.12 0.61 0.35
C LEU A 95 -29.42 0.59 -0.46
N ASN A 96 -29.43 1.22 -1.61
CA ASN A 96 -30.50 1.05 -2.59
C ASN A 96 -30.36 -0.31 -3.31
N LEU A 97 -31.33 -0.64 -4.19
CA LEU A 97 -31.34 -1.92 -4.89
C LEU A 97 -30.12 -2.13 -5.79
N GLU A 98 -29.74 -1.11 -6.55
CA GLU A 98 -28.58 -1.18 -7.46
C GLU A 98 -27.27 -1.36 -6.71
N GLN A 99 -27.05 -0.59 -5.65
CA GLN A 99 -25.88 -0.71 -4.75
C GLN A 99 -25.83 -2.08 -4.10
N THR A 100 -26.97 -2.62 -3.66
CA THR A 100 -27.07 -3.95 -3.07
C THR A 100 -26.70 -5.02 -4.10
N ASN A 101 -27.18 -4.90 -5.35
CA ASN A 101 -26.84 -5.85 -6.42
C ASN A 101 -25.34 -5.78 -6.78
N ALA A 102 -24.79 -4.57 -6.89
CA ALA A 102 -23.36 -4.39 -7.12
C ALA A 102 -22.52 -5.02 -6.00
N LEU A 103 -22.88 -4.79 -4.73
CA LEU A 103 -22.17 -5.40 -3.60
C LEU A 103 -22.27 -6.93 -3.59
N LYS A 104 -23.45 -7.48 -3.89
CA LYS A 104 -23.64 -8.95 -4.05
C LYS A 104 -22.77 -9.52 -5.16
N PHE A 105 -22.67 -8.83 -6.29
CA PHE A 105 -21.78 -9.24 -7.39
C PHE A 105 -20.32 -9.27 -6.94
N LEU A 106 -19.82 -8.21 -6.34
CA LEU A 106 -18.47 -8.11 -5.78
C LEU A 106 -18.22 -9.18 -4.71
N GLY A 107 -19.24 -9.57 -3.94
CA GLY A 107 -19.17 -10.61 -2.91
C GLY A 107 -19.05 -12.04 -3.44
N LYS A 108 -19.47 -12.31 -4.68
CA LYS A 108 -19.36 -13.64 -5.31
C LYS A 108 -17.91 -14.04 -5.61
N ILE A 109 -17.02 -13.05 -5.71
CA ILE A 109 -15.61 -13.26 -5.99
C ILE A 109 -14.92 -13.69 -4.70
N LYS A 110 -14.79 -15.02 -4.49
CA LYS A 110 -14.13 -15.61 -3.32
C LYS A 110 -12.77 -16.17 -3.70
N ASN A 111 -11.75 -15.79 -2.94
CA ASN A 111 -10.40 -16.40 -2.93
C ASN A 111 -9.66 -16.46 -4.29
N LYS A 112 -10.07 -15.68 -5.27
CA LYS A 112 -9.39 -15.56 -6.56
C LYS A 112 -9.03 -14.09 -6.81
N PHE A 113 -7.96 -13.88 -7.59
CA PHE A 113 -7.71 -12.58 -8.16
C PHE A 113 -8.84 -12.25 -9.14
N ASP A 114 -9.37 -11.05 -9.03
CA ASP A 114 -10.36 -10.54 -9.96
C ASP A 114 -10.25 -9.02 -10.06
N VAL A 115 -10.62 -8.50 -11.21
CA VAL A 115 -10.72 -7.08 -11.48
C VAL A 115 -12.18 -6.78 -11.82
N SER A 116 -12.79 -5.94 -11.02
CA SER A 116 -14.18 -5.53 -11.23
C SER A 116 -14.24 -4.04 -11.50
N VAL A 117 -15.05 -3.63 -12.47
CA VAL A 117 -15.32 -2.23 -12.76
C VAL A 117 -16.68 -1.87 -12.18
N LEU A 118 -16.70 -0.86 -11.30
CA LEU A 118 -17.92 -0.28 -10.74
C LEU A 118 -18.27 0.98 -11.50
N GLN A 119 -19.17 0.87 -12.47
CA GLN A 119 -19.62 1.98 -13.29
C GLN A 119 -20.88 2.62 -12.71
N GLY A 120 -20.96 3.94 -12.80
CA GLY A 120 -22.13 4.72 -12.36
C GLY A 120 -21.88 6.21 -12.51
N THR A 121 -22.95 6.98 -12.63
CA THR A 121 -22.88 8.46 -12.71
C THR A 121 -22.30 9.07 -11.44
N THR A 122 -21.87 10.33 -11.52
CA THR A 122 -21.47 11.09 -10.33
C THR A 122 -22.64 11.17 -9.36
N GLY A 123 -22.39 10.94 -8.08
CA GLY A 123 -23.46 10.93 -7.06
C GLY A 123 -24.25 9.62 -6.92
N SER A 124 -24.03 8.60 -7.77
CA SER A 124 -24.72 7.29 -7.67
C SER A 124 -24.37 6.48 -6.40
N GLY A 125 -23.42 6.95 -5.62
CA GLY A 125 -23.01 6.29 -4.38
C GLY A 125 -22.02 5.14 -4.55
N LYS A 126 -21.21 5.14 -5.62
CA LYS A 126 -20.10 4.17 -5.81
C LYS A 126 -19.22 4.04 -4.58
N THR A 127 -18.92 5.17 -3.95
CA THR A 127 -18.11 5.22 -2.71
C THR A 127 -18.70 4.36 -1.60
N LEU A 128 -20.01 4.41 -1.40
CA LEU A 128 -20.69 3.62 -0.38
C LEU A 128 -20.58 2.11 -0.66
N VAL A 129 -20.69 1.69 -1.92
CA VAL A 129 -20.56 0.29 -2.34
C VAL A 129 -19.16 -0.24 -2.03
N TYR A 130 -18.11 0.49 -2.41
CA TYR A 130 -16.77 0.00 -2.12
C TYR A 130 -16.38 0.17 -0.64
N PHE A 131 -16.94 1.10 0.12
CA PHE A 131 -16.77 1.17 1.57
C PHE A 131 -17.36 -0.07 2.27
N GLU A 132 -18.55 -0.51 1.88
CA GLU A 132 -19.13 -1.77 2.39
C GLU A 132 -18.25 -2.97 2.03
N ARG A 133 -17.70 -3.01 0.81
CA ARG A 133 -16.75 -4.06 0.44
C ARG A 133 -15.46 -4.03 1.27
N ILE A 134 -14.92 -2.87 1.54
CA ILE A 134 -13.76 -2.69 2.42
C ILE A 134 -14.08 -3.16 3.84
N LYS A 135 -15.27 -2.84 4.37
CA LYS A 135 -15.73 -3.30 5.68
C LYS A 135 -15.68 -4.83 5.82
N GLU A 136 -16.07 -5.57 4.78
CA GLU A 136 -15.96 -7.03 4.77
C GLU A 136 -14.48 -7.51 4.79
N ILE A 137 -13.60 -6.82 4.08
CA ILE A 137 -12.18 -7.14 3.99
C ILE A 137 -11.47 -6.92 5.33
N ILE A 138 -11.74 -5.80 6.00
CA ILE A 138 -11.11 -5.49 7.29
C ILE A 138 -11.63 -6.39 8.42
N LYS A 139 -12.90 -6.83 8.36
CA LYS A 139 -13.44 -7.86 9.29
C LYS A 139 -12.65 -9.17 9.23
N LYS A 140 -12.09 -9.52 8.06
CA LYS A 140 -11.21 -10.68 7.86
C LYS A 140 -9.75 -10.42 8.23
N ASN A 141 -9.48 -9.35 8.96
CA ASN A 141 -8.15 -8.91 9.38
C ASN A 141 -7.20 -8.53 8.23
N ASN A 142 -7.72 -8.31 7.02
CA ASN A 142 -6.97 -7.82 5.88
C ASN A 142 -6.92 -6.29 5.85
N GLN A 143 -6.10 -5.76 4.95
CA GLN A 143 -5.92 -4.32 4.73
C GLN A 143 -6.50 -3.91 3.39
N ALA A 144 -6.95 -2.67 3.30
CA ALA A 144 -7.46 -2.05 2.10
C ALA A 144 -6.61 -0.84 1.70
N LEU A 145 -6.38 -0.70 0.40
CA LEU A 145 -5.80 0.49 -0.21
C LEU A 145 -6.85 1.14 -1.10
N ILE A 146 -7.09 2.42 -0.88
CA ILE A 146 -7.87 3.28 -1.79
C ILE A 146 -6.88 4.21 -2.47
N LEU A 147 -6.69 4.04 -3.77
CA LEU A 147 -5.96 4.97 -4.61
C LEU A 147 -6.92 6.06 -5.05
N LEU A 148 -6.52 7.30 -4.82
CA LEU A 148 -7.29 8.48 -5.15
C LEU A 148 -6.33 9.56 -5.68
N PRO A 149 -6.64 10.26 -6.77
CA PRO A 149 -5.86 11.42 -7.18
C PRO A 149 -5.80 12.48 -6.07
N GLU A 150 -4.68 13.15 -5.92
CA GLU A 150 -4.49 14.12 -4.79
C GLU A 150 -5.57 15.20 -4.75
N ILE A 151 -6.11 15.60 -5.89
CA ILE A 151 -7.18 16.60 -6.03
C ILE A 151 -8.51 16.13 -5.40
N PHE A 152 -8.78 14.82 -5.35
CA PHE A 152 -10.00 14.25 -4.76
C PHE A 152 -9.84 13.92 -3.27
N LEU A 153 -8.65 14.12 -2.67
CA LEU A 153 -8.43 13.98 -1.22
C LEU A 153 -9.01 15.18 -0.44
N THR A 154 -10.26 15.52 -0.72
CA THR A 154 -10.98 16.65 -0.16
C THR A 154 -11.41 16.40 1.29
N ASN A 155 -11.78 17.48 1.99
CA ASN A 155 -12.35 17.37 3.32
C ASN A 155 -13.70 16.66 3.30
N ASP A 156 -14.47 16.80 2.23
CA ASP A 156 -15.74 16.11 2.03
C ASP A 156 -15.54 14.58 1.91
N PHE A 157 -14.54 14.11 1.16
CA PHE A 157 -14.23 12.70 1.11
C PHE A 157 -13.78 12.16 2.48
N LYS A 158 -12.97 12.92 3.22
CA LYS A 158 -12.56 12.54 4.58
C LYS A 158 -13.75 12.46 5.53
N SER A 159 -14.64 13.45 5.50
CA SER A 159 -15.84 13.45 6.32
C SER A 159 -16.72 12.23 6.04
N ARG A 160 -16.99 11.91 4.77
CA ARG A 160 -17.73 10.70 4.39
C ARG A 160 -17.06 9.42 4.87
N PHE A 161 -15.74 9.36 4.80
CA PHE A 161 -14.98 8.23 5.32
C PHE A 161 -15.13 8.10 6.84
N GLU A 162 -14.97 9.21 7.57
CA GLU A 162 -15.10 9.26 9.04
C GLU A 162 -16.51 8.91 9.48
N ASP A 163 -17.52 9.41 8.76
CA ASP A 163 -18.91 9.10 9.02
C ASP A 163 -19.24 7.63 8.86
N PHE A 164 -18.60 6.97 7.86
CA PHE A 164 -18.83 5.55 7.61
C PHE A 164 -18.04 4.65 8.56
N PHE A 165 -16.75 4.88 8.71
CA PHE A 165 -15.85 4.00 9.45
C PHE A 165 -15.70 4.38 10.94
N GLY A 166 -16.09 5.58 11.35
CA GLY A 166 -15.99 6.08 12.73
C GLY A 166 -14.58 6.49 13.17
N PHE A 167 -13.63 6.63 12.22
CA PHE A 167 -12.25 7.05 12.50
C PHE A 167 -11.63 7.80 11.33
N GLU A 168 -10.62 8.61 11.62
CA GLU A 168 -9.87 9.34 10.63
C GLU A 168 -9.08 8.41 9.70
N PRO A 169 -9.10 8.61 8.38
CA PRO A 169 -8.31 7.81 7.46
C PRO A 169 -6.82 8.06 7.62
N ALA A 170 -6.01 7.00 7.49
CA ALA A 170 -4.60 7.17 7.23
C ALA A 170 -4.42 7.63 5.78
N ILE A 171 -3.76 8.78 5.56
CA ILE A 171 -3.62 9.38 4.23
C ILE A 171 -2.15 9.46 3.84
N TRP A 172 -1.85 9.02 2.61
CA TRP A 172 -0.51 9.01 2.03
C TRP A 172 -0.44 9.83 0.74
N HIS A 173 0.32 10.91 0.79
CA HIS A 173 0.63 11.75 -0.37
C HIS A 173 2.01 12.41 -0.22
N SER A 174 2.44 13.14 -1.24
CA SER A 174 3.78 13.75 -1.30
C SER A 174 4.05 14.70 -0.13
N LYS A 175 3.05 15.49 0.27
CA LYS A 175 3.15 16.60 1.24
C LYS A 175 3.08 16.21 2.71
N ILE A 176 2.85 14.93 3.07
CA ILE A 176 2.84 14.54 4.49
C ILE A 176 4.23 14.55 5.11
N THR A 177 4.29 14.89 6.40
CA THR A 177 5.55 15.00 7.13
C THR A 177 6.31 13.68 7.23
N PRO A 178 7.65 13.69 7.35
CA PRO A 178 8.45 12.48 7.55
C PRO A 178 7.97 11.65 8.77
N LYS A 179 7.56 12.30 9.86
CA LYS A 179 6.97 11.62 11.04
C LYS A 179 5.70 10.85 10.67
N LYS A 180 4.75 11.47 9.95
CA LYS A 180 3.53 10.79 9.49
C LYS A 180 3.85 9.64 8.53
N LYS A 181 4.77 9.85 7.58
CA LYS A 181 5.24 8.78 6.67
C LYS A 181 5.77 7.58 7.45
N ARG A 182 6.60 7.81 8.48
CA ARG A 182 7.15 6.73 9.33
C ARG A 182 6.05 5.98 10.09
N ILE A 183 5.11 6.70 10.72
CA ILE A 183 4.00 6.10 11.48
C ILE A 183 3.13 5.24 10.57
N ILE A 184 2.74 5.74 9.40
CA ILE A 184 1.91 5.01 8.44
C ILE A 184 2.65 3.76 7.95
N TRP A 185 3.89 3.89 7.52
CA TRP A 185 4.69 2.79 7.03
C TRP A 185 4.81 1.64 8.05
N LYS A 186 5.20 1.98 9.29
CA LYS A 186 5.25 1.01 10.40
C LYS A 186 3.89 0.41 10.72
N GLY A 187 2.83 1.22 10.67
CA GLY A 187 1.46 0.78 10.92
C GLY A 187 0.95 -0.23 9.92
N LEU A 188 1.28 -0.04 8.65
CA LEU A 188 0.95 -0.99 7.58
C LEU A 188 1.67 -2.33 7.78
N MET A 189 2.98 -2.30 8.04
CA MET A 189 3.77 -3.51 8.27
C MET A 189 3.32 -4.29 9.51
N LYS A 190 2.85 -3.61 10.55
CA LYS A 190 2.33 -4.23 11.77
C LYS A 190 0.86 -4.60 11.70
N ASN A 191 0.21 -4.42 10.55
CA ASN A 191 -1.24 -4.63 10.35
C ASN A 191 -2.13 -3.79 11.28
N LYS A 192 -1.61 -2.68 11.83
CA LYS A 192 -2.34 -1.75 12.69
C LYS A 192 -3.19 -0.75 11.91
N ILE A 193 -2.74 -0.33 10.74
CA ILE A 193 -3.53 0.48 9.80
C ILE A 193 -4.24 -0.48 8.86
N LYS A 194 -5.57 -0.46 8.91
CA LYS A 194 -6.42 -1.35 8.11
C LYS A 194 -6.83 -0.75 6.78
N ILE A 195 -7.01 0.56 6.72
CA ILE A 195 -7.38 1.28 5.50
C ILE A 195 -6.38 2.40 5.29
N LEU A 196 -5.81 2.45 4.12
CA LEU A 196 -4.97 3.55 3.66
C LEU A 196 -5.61 4.20 2.45
N ILE A 197 -5.71 5.52 2.46
CA ILE A 197 -6.07 6.31 1.29
C ILE A 197 -4.78 6.98 0.80
N GLY A 198 -4.54 6.96 -0.48
CA GLY A 198 -3.34 7.61 -0.97
C GLY A 198 -3.29 7.83 -2.47
N ALA A 199 -2.39 8.73 -2.87
CA ALA A 199 -2.02 8.92 -4.26
C ALA A 199 -1.20 7.72 -4.78
N ARG A 200 -0.85 7.74 -6.06
CA ARG A 200 -0.14 6.68 -6.78
C ARG A 200 1.01 6.01 -6.01
N SER A 201 1.81 6.77 -5.27
CA SER A 201 2.94 6.23 -4.50
C SER A 201 2.53 5.34 -3.32
N ALA A 202 1.28 5.41 -2.86
CA ALA A 202 0.75 4.54 -1.83
C ALA A 202 0.71 3.08 -2.27
N LEU A 203 0.65 2.83 -3.56
CA LEU A 203 0.68 1.49 -4.14
C LEU A 203 1.94 0.71 -3.77
N LEU A 204 3.06 1.35 -3.57
CA LEU A 204 4.34 0.70 -3.27
C LEU A 204 4.58 0.42 -1.78
N LEU A 205 3.67 0.82 -0.90
CA LEU A 205 3.84 0.67 0.55
C LEU A 205 3.74 -0.78 1.01
N PRO A 206 4.47 -1.16 2.08
CA PRO A 206 4.59 -2.54 2.54
C PRO A 206 3.40 -2.95 3.42
N PHE A 207 2.26 -3.21 2.82
CA PHE A 207 1.12 -3.81 3.50
C PHE A 207 1.45 -5.23 3.95
N LYS A 208 1.10 -5.57 5.19
CA LYS A 208 1.26 -6.92 5.71
C LYS A 208 0.27 -7.90 5.08
N ASN A 209 -1.00 -7.50 5.01
CA ASN A 209 -2.11 -8.35 4.56
C ASN A 209 -3.04 -7.57 3.61
N LEU A 210 -2.53 -7.06 2.49
CA LEU A 210 -3.35 -6.33 1.51
C LEU A 210 -4.42 -7.26 0.93
N GLY A 211 -5.70 -6.95 1.14
CA GLY A 211 -6.83 -7.75 0.71
C GLY A 211 -7.60 -7.18 -0.47
N ILE A 212 -7.60 -5.86 -0.64
CA ILE A 212 -8.27 -5.17 -1.73
C ILE A 212 -7.53 -3.89 -2.10
N ILE A 213 -7.55 -3.56 -3.38
CA ILE A 213 -7.12 -2.26 -3.91
C ILE A 213 -8.31 -1.67 -4.64
N ILE A 214 -8.70 -0.47 -4.25
CA ILE A 214 -9.69 0.35 -4.96
C ILE A 214 -8.93 1.41 -5.74
N VAL A 215 -9.26 1.61 -6.98
CA VAL A 215 -8.77 2.71 -7.82
C VAL A 215 -10.00 3.55 -8.17
N ASP A 216 -10.18 4.63 -7.44
CA ASP A 216 -11.29 5.56 -7.68
C ASP A 216 -10.86 6.61 -8.71
N GLU A 217 -11.81 7.14 -9.52
CA GLU A 217 -11.52 8.04 -10.64
C GLU A 217 -10.40 7.48 -11.55
N GLU A 218 -10.55 6.22 -11.97
CA GLU A 218 -9.52 5.42 -12.64
C GLU A 218 -9.02 6.02 -13.96
N HIS A 219 -9.83 6.89 -14.56
CA HIS A 219 -9.53 7.60 -15.80
C HIS A 219 -8.60 8.82 -15.61
N ASP A 220 -8.34 9.23 -14.36
CA ASP A 220 -7.51 10.40 -14.07
C ASP A 220 -6.06 10.19 -14.49
N THR A 221 -5.53 11.17 -15.22
CA THR A 221 -4.15 11.12 -15.77
C THR A 221 -3.08 11.16 -14.69
N SER A 222 -3.38 11.65 -13.47
CA SER A 222 -2.44 11.71 -12.36
C SER A 222 -1.97 10.36 -11.85
N TYR A 223 -2.63 9.26 -12.26
CA TYR A 223 -2.13 7.90 -12.00
C TYR A 223 -0.87 7.56 -12.77
N LYS A 224 -0.59 8.27 -13.85
CA LYS A 224 0.67 8.15 -14.57
C LYS A 224 1.76 8.96 -13.88
N GLN A 225 2.91 8.35 -13.63
CA GLN A 225 4.12 9.01 -13.17
C GLN A 225 5.06 9.16 -14.36
N ASP A 226 5.40 10.41 -14.70
CA ASP A 226 6.26 10.74 -15.85
C ASP A 226 7.68 11.12 -15.45
N GLU A 227 7.97 11.28 -14.15
CA GLU A 227 9.29 11.63 -13.62
C GLU A 227 9.92 10.48 -12.83
N GLY A 228 11.23 10.29 -12.99
CA GLY A 228 11.98 9.25 -12.31
C GLY A 228 11.62 7.86 -12.83
N VAL A 229 11.06 7.01 -12.00
CA VAL A 229 10.53 5.71 -12.43
C VAL A 229 9.16 5.91 -13.06
N ILE A 230 9.06 5.69 -14.37
CA ILE A 230 7.82 5.87 -15.13
C ILE A 230 6.91 4.66 -14.93
N TYR A 231 5.67 4.88 -14.50
CA TYR A 231 4.66 3.82 -14.37
C TYR A 231 3.25 4.40 -14.28
N ASN A 232 2.24 3.57 -14.56
CA ASN A 232 0.84 3.88 -14.31
C ASN A 232 0.35 3.11 -13.06
N ALA A 233 -0.06 3.83 -12.01
CA ALA A 233 -0.44 3.21 -10.74
C ALA A 233 -1.71 2.35 -10.86
N ARG A 234 -2.67 2.68 -11.75
CA ARG A 234 -3.85 1.85 -12.04
C ARG A 234 -3.44 0.48 -12.56
N ASP A 235 -2.58 0.44 -13.57
CA ASP A 235 -2.14 -0.81 -14.20
C ASP A 235 -1.27 -1.63 -13.25
N MET A 236 -0.40 -0.96 -12.48
CA MET A 236 0.41 -1.59 -11.45
C MET A 236 -0.44 -2.15 -10.29
N ALA A 237 -1.59 -1.53 -10.00
CA ALA A 237 -2.52 -2.03 -8.96
C ALA A 237 -3.10 -3.40 -9.34
N ILE A 238 -3.45 -3.60 -10.62
CA ILE A 238 -3.92 -4.88 -11.15
C ILE A 238 -2.84 -5.95 -10.96
N SER A 239 -1.62 -5.65 -11.39
CA SER A 239 -0.49 -6.58 -11.28
C SER A 239 -0.17 -6.91 -9.82
N ARG A 240 -0.16 -5.90 -8.93
CA ARG A 240 0.07 -6.11 -7.50
C ARG A 240 -0.98 -7.00 -6.86
N ALA A 241 -2.24 -6.88 -7.28
CA ALA A 241 -3.32 -7.73 -6.79
C ALA A 241 -3.21 -9.17 -7.31
N ASN A 242 -2.75 -9.36 -8.55
CA ASN A 242 -2.58 -10.68 -9.18
C ASN A 242 -1.46 -11.51 -8.55
N LEU A 243 -0.31 -10.90 -8.28
CA LEU A 243 0.86 -11.55 -7.67
C LEU A 243 0.59 -12.10 -6.24
N LYS A 244 -0.65 -12.00 -5.77
CA LYS A 244 -1.10 -12.65 -4.53
C LYS A 244 -1.10 -14.18 -4.58
N LYS A 245 -0.87 -14.80 -5.75
CA LYS A 245 -1.07 -16.24 -5.98
C LYS A 245 0.19 -17.09 -6.10
N SER A 246 1.39 -16.54 -6.01
CA SER A 246 2.60 -17.37 -6.06
C SER A 246 2.76 -18.12 -4.74
N ASN A 247 2.34 -19.37 -4.75
CA ASN A 247 2.76 -20.39 -3.79
C ASN A 247 4.11 -20.95 -4.21
#